data_6484f1b85be239c32bab480d181f5bd8
#
_entry.id   6484f1b85be239c32bab480d181f5bd8
#
_cell.length_a   1.000
_cell.length_b   1.000
_cell.length_c   1.000
_cell.angle_alpha   90.00
_cell.angle_beta   90.00
_cell.angle_gamma   90.00
#
_symmetry.space_group_name_H-M   'P 1'
#
loop_
_entity.id
_entity.type
_entity.pdbx_description
1 polymer ?
#
loop_
_entity_poly.entity_id
_entity_poly.type
_entity_poly.pdbx_seq_one_letter_code
_entity_poly.pdbx_strand_id
1 'polypeptide(L)'
;SDIAGSGGYYIACQADTIIAHPATLTGSIGVIGLRLNLSKLLNKIGISSDLIKKGEYSDFASGTRLVKKEEREKIQASINDVYEKFKNRVIAGRDDMPEGANLDEVALGRIFSGKRAKDGIPIPLIDVTGGFHDAIELAKNAAGITEEEEIEIVEYPQTKDSFSELFKKTDSNIQTIELLREILPQELFDQ
;
A
#
# COMPACT_ATOMS: atom_id res chain seq x y z
N SER A 1 -11.37 -2.09 7.74
CA SER A 1 -9.91 -2.05 7.61
C SER A 1 -9.33 -1.03 8.57
N ASP A 2 -8.19 -1.35 9.18
CA ASP A 2 -7.52 -0.46 10.14
C ASP A 2 -6.78 0.68 9.44
N ILE A 3 -6.41 0.46 8.18
CA ILE A 3 -5.64 1.43 7.37
C ILE A 3 -6.18 1.46 5.93
N ALA A 4 -6.46 2.67 5.45
CA ALA A 4 -6.74 2.97 4.06
C ALA A 4 -6.05 4.29 3.68
N GLY A 5 -4.72 4.29 3.67
CA GLY A 5 -3.89 5.45 3.32
C GLY A 5 -3.13 5.24 2.01
N SER A 6 -2.58 6.32 1.45
CA SER A 6 -1.81 6.32 0.20
C SER A 6 -2.56 5.63 -0.93
N GLY A 7 -2.06 4.54 -1.51
CA GLY A 7 -2.75 3.78 -2.54
C GLY A 7 -4.14 3.27 -2.15
N GLY A 8 -4.35 2.93 -0.87
CA GLY A 8 -5.68 2.58 -0.35
C GLY A 8 -6.67 3.75 -0.43
N TYR A 9 -6.22 4.94 -0.06
CA TYR A 9 -7.05 6.15 -0.19
C TYR A 9 -7.22 6.56 -1.66
N TYR A 10 -6.20 6.37 -2.51
CA TYR A 10 -6.29 6.61 -3.95
C TYR A 10 -7.43 5.81 -4.61
N ILE A 11 -7.67 4.58 -4.15
CA ILE A 11 -8.77 3.74 -4.61
C ILE A 11 -10.10 4.24 -4.02
N ALA A 12 -10.12 4.51 -2.70
CA ALA A 12 -11.33 4.86 -1.97
C ALA A 12 -11.88 6.24 -2.33
N CYS A 13 -11.03 7.21 -2.67
CA CYS A 13 -11.45 8.61 -2.87
C CYS A 13 -12.44 8.84 -4.02
N GLN A 14 -12.71 7.83 -4.85
CA GLN A 14 -13.69 7.89 -5.94
C GLN A 14 -15.04 7.26 -5.58
N ALA A 15 -15.19 6.75 -4.37
CA ALA A 15 -16.47 6.20 -3.91
C ALA A 15 -17.45 7.33 -3.59
N ASP A 16 -18.75 7.10 -3.86
CA ASP A 16 -19.84 8.03 -3.54
C ASP A 16 -19.90 8.31 -2.03
N THR A 17 -19.57 7.33 -1.20
CA THR A 17 -19.52 7.46 0.25
C THR A 17 -18.35 6.69 0.83
N ILE A 18 -17.51 7.35 1.60
CA ILE A 18 -16.42 6.75 2.35
C ILE A 18 -16.79 6.70 3.82
N ILE A 19 -16.94 5.50 4.35
CA ILE A 19 -17.10 5.28 5.79
C ILE A 19 -15.80 4.75 6.40
N ALA A 20 -15.41 5.29 7.55
CA ALA A 20 -14.24 4.81 8.27
C ALA A 20 -14.50 4.78 9.78
N HIS A 21 -13.96 3.77 10.45
CA HIS A 21 -13.98 3.76 11.92
C HIS A 21 -13.18 4.97 12.47
N PRO A 22 -13.58 5.59 13.58
CA PRO A 22 -12.86 6.73 14.12
C PRO A 22 -11.36 6.57 14.31
N ALA A 23 -10.90 5.33 14.54
CA ALA A 23 -9.48 4.99 14.71
C ALA A 23 -8.76 4.55 13.40
N THR A 24 -9.48 4.31 12.31
CA THR A 24 -8.88 3.95 11.01
C THR A 24 -7.89 5.02 10.56
N LEU A 25 -6.70 4.62 10.12
CA LEU A 25 -5.72 5.53 9.54
C LEU A 25 -5.97 5.71 8.04
N THR A 26 -6.07 6.98 7.59
CA THR A 26 -6.36 7.32 6.20
C THR A 26 -5.59 8.56 5.73
N GLY A 27 -5.85 9.01 4.50
CA GLY A 27 -5.11 10.09 3.87
C GLY A 27 -3.80 9.60 3.29
N SER A 28 -2.65 10.07 3.80
CA SER A 28 -1.33 9.77 3.24
C SER A 28 -1.26 10.07 1.73
N ILE A 29 -1.86 11.21 1.32
CA ILE A 29 -1.85 11.69 -0.06
C ILE A 29 -0.44 12.18 -0.36
N GLY A 30 0.37 11.27 -0.91
CA GLY A 30 1.78 11.52 -1.18
C GLY A 30 2.39 10.37 -1.98
N VAL A 31 3.58 10.59 -2.51
CA VAL A 31 4.34 9.60 -3.29
C VAL A 31 5.76 9.53 -2.78
N ILE A 32 6.25 8.34 -2.51
CA ILE A 32 7.64 8.10 -2.14
C ILE A 32 8.27 7.08 -3.09
N GLY A 33 9.56 7.28 -3.38
CA GLY A 33 10.39 6.27 -4.03
C GLY A 33 11.55 5.89 -3.10
N LEU A 34 11.58 4.67 -2.59
CA LEU A 34 12.68 4.15 -1.78
C LEU A 34 13.60 3.28 -2.64
N ARG A 35 14.89 3.57 -2.59
CA ARG A 35 15.92 2.76 -3.23
C ARG A 35 17.10 2.53 -2.28
N LEU A 36 17.38 1.27 -2.01
CA LEU A 36 18.55 0.89 -1.25
C LEU A 36 19.79 0.86 -2.16
N ASN A 37 20.90 1.45 -1.69
CA ASN A 37 22.18 1.36 -2.32
C ASN A 37 23.14 0.54 -1.46
N LEU A 38 23.48 -0.64 -1.94
CA LEU A 38 24.32 -1.61 -1.24
C LEU A 38 25.78 -1.61 -1.74
N SER A 39 26.14 -0.77 -2.71
CA SER A 39 27.46 -0.79 -3.37
C SER A 39 28.63 -0.75 -2.37
N LYS A 40 28.57 0.13 -1.37
CA LYS A 40 29.63 0.25 -0.37
C LYS A 40 29.70 -0.98 0.54
N LEU A 41 28.56 -1.58 0.89
CA LEU A 41 28.52 -2.79 1.71
C LEU A 41 29.11 -3.97 0.94
N LEU A 42 28.67 -4.17 -0.31
CA LEU A 42 29.17 -5.25 -1.17
C LEU A 42 30.69 -5.17 -1.35
N ASN A 43 31.20 -3.98 -1.66
CA ASN A 43 32.66 -3.79 -1.77
C ASN A 43 33.40 -4.11 -0.45
N LYS A 44 32.81 -3.75 0.71
CA LYS A 44 33.42 -4.01 2.02
C LYS A 44 33.56 -5.51 2.32
N ILE A 45 32.62 -6.33 1.85
CA ILE A 45 32.65 -7.79 2.03
C ILE A 45 33.26 -8.54 0.84
N GLY A 46 33.91 -7.82 -0.09
CA GLY A 46 34.65 -8.42 -1.22
C GLY A 46 33.75 -8.89 -2.37
N ILE A 47 32.49 -8.47 -2.44
CA ILE A 47 31.59 -8.79 -3.56
C ILE A 47 31.68 -7.69 -4.60
N SER A 48 32.08 -8.04 -5.82
CA SER A 48 32.00 -7.18 -7.02
C SER A 48 30.79 -7.55 -7.86
N SER A 49 30.31 -6.60 -8.64
CA SER A 49 29.23 -6.83 -9.63
C SER A 49 29.65 -6.34 -11.00
N ASP A 50 29.58 -7.21 -11.99
CA ASP A 50 29.75 -6.86 -13.39
C ASP A 50 28.38 -6.60 -14.02
N LEU A 51 28.30 -5.48 -14.76
CA LEU A 51 27.06 -5.05 -15.38
C LEU A 51 27.15 -5.14 -16.89
N ILE A 52 26.39 -6.06 -17.47
CA ILE A 52 26.19 -6.16 -18.91
C ILE A 52 24.78 -5.63 -19.22
N LYS A 53 24.69 -4.55 -19.97
CA LYS A 53 23.40 -3.93 -20.29
C LYS A 53 23.32 -3.38 -21.71
N LYS A 54 22.09 -3.31 -22.21
CA LYS A 54 21.73 -2.56 -23.40
C LYS A 54 20.66 -1.53 -23.02
N GLY A 55 20.92 -0.25 -23.32
CA GLY A 55 20.10 0.89 -22.90
C GLY A 55 20.71 1.63 -21.73
N GLU A 56 20.73 2.98 -21.83
CA GLU A 56 21.40 3.84 -20.87
C GLU A 56 20.83 3.70 -19.43
N TYR A 57 19.50 3.57 -19.31
CA TYR A 57 18.79 3.56 -18.03
C TYR A 57 18.40 2.15 -17.56
N SER A 58 18.85 1.08 -18.24
CA SER A 58 18.40 -0.29 -17.91
C SER A 58 18.76 -0.77 -16.50
N ASP A 59 19.75 -0.14 -15.87
CA ASP A 59 20.26 -0.46 -14.54
C ASP A 59 19.89 0.58 -13.46
N PHE A 60 18.99 1.51 -13.78
CA PHE A 60 18.65 2.58 -12.83
C PHE A 60 18.07 2.05 -11.50
N ALA A 61 17.39 0.92 -11.52
CA ALA A 61 16.84 0.26 -10.33
C ALA A 61 17.85 -0.63 -9.58
N SER A 62 19.05 -0.84 -10.14
CA SER A 62 20.09 -1.65 -9.50
C SER A 62 20.53 -1.03 -8.16
N GLY A 63 20.59 -1.85 -7.12
CA GLY A 63 21.14 -1.46 -5.80
C GLY A 63 22.67 -1.43 -5.74
N THR A 64 23.36 -1.73 -6.83
CA THR A 64 24.81 -1.91 -6.87
C THR A 64 25.61 -0.65 -7.20
N ARG A 65 24.95 0.45 -7.53
CA ARG A 65 25.58 1.76 -7.79
C ARG A 65 24.73 2.93 -7.31
N LEU A 66 25.34 4.10 -7.20
CA LEU A 66 24.62 5.35 -6.95
C LEU A 66 23.75 5.73 -8.16
N VAL A 67 22.62 6.37 -7.87
CA VAL A 67 21.76 6.99 -8.88
C VAL A 67 22.50 8.19 -9.49
N LYS A 68 22.53 8.29 -10.80
CA LYS A 68 23.03 9.45 -11.51
C LYS A 68 22.09 10.64 -11.31
N LYS A 69 22.61 11.85 -11.50
CA LYS A 69 21.82 13.08 -11.36
C LYS A 69 20.61 13.10 -12.29
N GLU A 70 20.84 12.79 -13.56
CA GLU A 70 19.81 12.75 -14.61
C GLU A 70 18.73 11.69 -14.33
N GLU A 71 19.14 10.55 -13.78
CA GLU A 71 18.19 9.50 -13.34
C GLU A 71 17.34 9.98 -12.17
N ARG A 72 17.95 10.65 -11.20
CA ARG A 72 17.24 11.24 -10.05
C ARG A 72 16.21 12.26 -10.49
N GLU A 73 16.56 13.14 -11.43
CA GLU A 73 15.66 14.15 -11.99
C GLU A 73 14.46 13.50 -12.68
N LYS A 74 14.67 12.43 -13.47
CA LYS A 74 13.60 11.67 -14.12
C LYS A 74 12.68 10.97 -13.11
N ILE A 75 13.26 10.35 -12.08
CA ILE A 75 12.48 9.72 -11.01
C ILE A 75 11.65 10.77 -10.28
N GLN A 76 12.26 11.92 -9.94
CA GLN A 76 11.54 13.01 -9.27
C GLN A 76 10.41 13.57 -10.13
N ALA A 77 10.63 13.73 -11.42
CA ALA A 77 9.58 14.18 -12.35
C ALA A 77 8.41 13.18 -12.39
N SER A 78 8.71 11.87 -12.43
CA SER A 78 7.69 10.82 -12.36
C SER A 78 6.92 10.82 -11.03
N ILE A 79 7.62 11.02 -9.90
CA ILE A 79 6.99 11.14 -8.58
C ILE A 79 6.05 12.35 -8.54
N ASN A 80 6.48 13.48 -9.07
CA ASN A 80 5.66 14.69 -9.12
C ASN A 80 4.41 14.49 -10.00
N ASP A 81 4.56 13.86 -11.16
CA ASP A 81 3.42 13.54 -12.04
C ASP A 81 2.39 12.62 -11.36
N VAL A 82 2.85 11.58 -10.69
CA VAL A 82 1.97 10.68 -9.92
C VAL A 82 1.29 11.43 -8.76
N TYR A 83 2.01 12.33 -8.08
CA TYR A 83 1.46 13.12 -6.99
C TYR A 83 0.35 14.07 -7.48
N GLU A 84 0.57 14.77 -8.58
CA GLU A 84 -0.46 15.64 -9.17
C GLU A 84 -1.69 14.82 -9.64
N LYS A 85 -1.48 13.66 -10.25
CA LYS A 85 -2.57 12.74 -10.60
C LYS A 85 -3.34 12.28 -9.37
N PHE A 86 -2.66 12.01 -8.27
CA PHE A 86 -3.32 11.63 -7.02
C PHE A 86 -4.20 12.78 -6.50
N LYS A 87 -3.66 13.99 -6.42
CA LYS A 87 -4.44 15.17 -5.99
C LYS A 87 -5.66 15.40 -6.88
N ASN A 88 -5.47 15.37 -8.20
CA ASN A 88 -6.56 15.56 -9.14
C ASN A 88 -7.66 14.49 -8.98
N ARG A 89 -7.28 13.25 -8.68
CA ARG A 89 -8.23 12.17 -8.42
C ARG A 89 -9.01 12.39 -7.12
N VAL A 90 -8.36 12.87 -6.08
CA VAL A 90 -9.04 13.23 -4.83
C VAL A 90 -10.03 14.38 -5.08
N ILE A 91 -9.62 15.42 -5.80
CA ILE A 91 -10.49 16.55 -6.15
C ILE A 91 -11.72 16.08 -6.96
N ALA A 92 -11.50 15.20 -7.94
CA ALA A 92 -12.57 14.70 -8.80
C ALA A 92 -13.54 13.73 -8.10
N GLY A 93 -13.15 13.12 -7.00
CA GLY A 93 -13.97 12.15 -6.27
C GLY A 93 -14.56 12.69 -4.96
N ARG A 94 -14.32 13.95 -4.62
CA ARG A 94 -14.79 14.57 -3.38
C ARG A 94 -15.59 15.81 -3.70
N ASP A 95 -16.91 15.64 -3.89
CA ASP A 95 -17.83 16.72 -4.33
C ASP A 95 -18.00 17.81 -3.27
N ASP A 96 -17.80 17.50 -1.98
CA ASP A 96 -17.95 18.42 -0.86
C ASP A 96 -16.69 19.24 -0.54
N MET A 97 -15.77 19.36 -1.52
CA MET A 97 -14.58 20.21 -1.31
C MET A 97 -14.98 21.68 -1.23
N PRO A 98 -14.53 22.41 -0.16
CA PRO A 98 -14.79 23.83 -0.07
C PRO A 98 -14.25 24.58 -1.28
N GLU A 99 -14.99 25.58 -1.77
CA GLU A 99 -14.55 26.39 -2.91
C GLU A 99 -13.22 27.07 -2.58
N GLY A 100 -12.25 26.93 -3.48
CA GLY A 100 -10.89 27.46 -3.27
C GLY A 100 -10.01 26.68 -2.28
N ALA A 101 -10.45 25.51 -1.84
CA ALA A 101 -9.68 24.68 -0.92
C ALA A 101 -8.33 24.26 -1.53
N ASN A 102 -7.27 24.42 -0.76
CA ASN A 102 -5.94 23.97 -1.12
C ASN A 102 -5.70 22.56 -0.58
N LEU A 103 -5.74 21.55 -1.46
CA LEU A 103 -5.55 20.15 -1.05
C LEU A 103 -4.20 19.89 -0.36
N ASP A 104 -3.19 20.74 -0.57
CA ASP A 104 -1.89 20.59 0.11
C ASP A 104 -1.99 20.79 1.63
N GLU A 105 -3.07 21.37 2.15
CA GLU A 105 -3.31 21.48 3.59
C GLU A 105 -3.56 20.10 4.24
N VAL A 106 -4.09 19.14 3.50
CA VAL A 106 -4.37 17.77 3.96
C VAL A 106 -3.55 16.70 3.23
N ALA A 107 -2.84 17.07 2.17
CA ALA A 107 -1.95 16.19 1.41
C ALA A 107 -0.52 16.16 2.01
N LEU A 108 0.51 16.14 1.17
CA LEU A 108 1.93 16.09 1.54
C LEU A 108 2.29 14.87 2.41
N GLY A 109 1.60 13.74 2.20
CA GLY A 109 1.82 12.51 2.94
C GLY A 109 1.29 12.49 4.38
N ARG A 110 0.48 13.48 4.78
CA ARG A 110 -0.10 13.49 6.13
C ARG A 110 -1.08 12.37 6.33
N ILE A 111 -1.08 11.81 7.54
CA ILE A 111 -1.95 10.71 7.96
C ILE A 111 -2.91 11.22 9.02
N PHE A 112 -4.17 10.80 8.93
CA PHE A 112 -5.21 11.18 9.86
C PHE A 112 -5.95 9.95 10.39
N SER A 113 -6.44 10.02 11.64
CA SER A 113 -7.47 9.07 12.09
C SER A 113 -8.79 9.36 11.38
N GLY A 114 -9.67 8.37 11.24
CA GLY A 114 -10.99 8.55 10.63
C GLY A 114 -11.77 9.70 11.24
N LYS A 115 -11.80 9.81 12.59
CA LYS A 115 -12.43 10.94 13.26
C LYS A 115 -11.87 12.29 12.79
N ARG A 116 -10.54 12.41 12.72
CA ARG A 116 -9.88 13.64 12.30
C ARG A 116 -10.05 13.90 10.80
N ALA A 117 -10.05 12.86 9.99
CA ALA A 117 -10.24 12.94 8.56
C ALA A 117 -11.63 13.45 8.15
N LYS A 118 -12.63 13.30 9.04
CA LYS A 118 -13.97 13.85 8.85
C LYS A 118 -14.06 15.28 9.35
N ASP A 119 -13.78 15.52 10.63
CA ASP A 119 -14.18 16.74 11.34
C ASP A 119 -13.01 17.62 11.80
N GLY A 120 -11.78 17.11 11.71
CA GLY A 120 -10.60 17.75 12.32
C GLY A 120 -9.59 18.34 11.33
N ILE A 121 -9.95 18.45 10.04
CA ILE A 121 -9.11 19.00 8.99
C ILE A 121 -9.91 19.89 8.05
N PRO A 122 -9.27 20.85 7.34
CA PRO A 122 -9.97 21.82 6.50
C PRO A 122 -10.77 21.20 5.34
N ILE A 123 -10.33 20.07 4.84
CA ILE A 123 -10.96 19.35 3.73
C ILE A 123 -11.27 17.94 4.21
N PRO A 124 -12.55 17.57 4.39
CA PRO A 124 -12.93 16.23 4.80
C PRO A 124 -12.47 15.18 3.77
N LEU A 125 -11.81 14.14 4.26
CA LEU A 125 -11.33 13.03 3.41
C LEU A 125 -12.25 11.81 3.47
N ILE A 126 -13.20 11.80 4.41
CA ILE A 126 -14.24 10.76 4.55
C ILE A 126 -15.59 11.42 4.84
N ASP A 127 -16.67 10.69 4.58
CA ASP A 127 -18.05 11.20 4.68
C ASP A 127 -18.70 10.82 6.00
N VAL A 128 -18.45 9.59 6.47
CA VAL A 128 -19.10 9.04 7.65
C VAL A 128 -18.10 8.35 8.55
N THR A 129 -18.24 8.56 9.87
CA THR A 129 -17.55 7.73 10.86
C THR A 129 -18.48 6.61 11.31
N GLY A 130 -18.01 5.34 11.17
CA GLY A 130 -18.81 4.18 11.54
C GLY A 130 -18.03 2.88 11.41
N GLY A 131 -18.67 1.79 11.79
CA GLY A 131 -18.12 0.44 11.70
C GLY A 131 -18.68 -0.34 10.49
N PHE A 132 -18.43 -1.66 10.52
CA PHE A 132 -18.84 -2.54 9.44
C PHE A 132 -20.37 -2.62 9.26
N HIS A 133 -21.12 -2.65 10.38
CA HIS A 133 -22.57 -2.69 10.33
C HIS A 133 -23.15 -1.40 9.74
N ASP A 134 -22.61 -0.24 10.13
CA ASP A 134 -23.02 1.04 9.57
C ASP A 134 -22.75 1.11 8.05
N ALA A 135 -21.65 0.50 7.59
CA ALA A 135 -21.36 0.40 6.15
C ALA A 135 -22.38 -0.46 5.40
N ILE A 136 -22.82 -1.57 6.00
CA ILE A 136 -23.87 -2.42 5.41
C ILE A 136 -25.18 -1.63 5.30
N GLU A 137 -25.58 -0.96 6.35
CA GLU A 137 -26.83 -0.17 6.35
C GLU A 137 -26.78 0.98 5.33
N LEU A 138 -25.66 1.67 5.23
CA LEU A 138 -25.46 2.68 4.18
C LEU A 138 -25.57 2.08 2.78
N ALA A 139 -24.95 0.91 2.56
CA ALA A 139 -25.02 0.23 1.26
C ALA A 139 -26.44 -0.24 0.91
N LYS A 140 -27.19 -0.78 1.89
CA LYS A 140 -28.61 -1.14 1.74
C LYS A 140 -29.44 0.06 1.35
N ASN A 141 -29.29 1.17 2.07
CA ASN A 141 -30.01 2.40 1.79
C ASN A 141 -29.70 2.95 0.39
N ALA A 142 -28.43 2.95 -0.01
CA ALA A 142 -28.01 3.38 -1.34
C ALA A 142 -28.57 2.48 -2.46
N ALA A 143 -28.73 1.18 -2.18
CA ALA A 143 -29.32 0.21 -3.12
C ALA A 143 -30.87 0.20 -3.10
N GLY A 144 -31.51 0.95 -2.19
CA GLY A 144 -32.96 0.92 -2.03
C GLY A 144 -33.52 -0.36 -1.41
N ILE A 145 -32.65 -1.14 -0.73
CA ILE A 145 -33.03 -2.39 -0.06
C ILE A 145 -33.75 -2.06 1.26
N THR A 146 -34.92 -2.63 1.47
CA THR A 146 -35.73 -2.40 2.67
C THR A 146 -35.26 -3.27 3.84
N GLU A 147 -35.64 -2.92 5.07
CA GLU A 147 -35.29 -3.68 6.28
C GLU A 147 -35.86 -5.12 6.27
N GLU A 148 -36.95 -5.36 5.52
CA GLU A 148 -37.63 -6.65 5.42
C GLU A 148 -36.95 -7.62 4.43
N GLU A 149 -36.03 -7.10 3.59
CA GLU A 149 -35.33 -7.92 2.60
C GLU A 149 -34.11 -8.60 3.23
N GLU A 150 -34.04 -9.91 3.08
CA GLU A 150 -32.87 -10.69 3.48
C GLU A 150 -31.70 -10.43 2.53
N ILE A 151 -30.52 -10.16 3.08
CA ILE A 151 -29.27 -9.97 2.33
C ILE A 151 -28.28 -11.08 2.66
N GLU A 152 -27.54 -11.54 1.64
CA GLU A 152 -26.39 -12.41 1.81
C GLU A 152 -25.11 -11.57 1.75
N ILE A 153 -24.27 -11.67 2.78
CA ILE A 153 -22.96 -11.04 2.82
C ILE A 153 -21.91 -12.05 2.34
N VAL A 154 -21.30 -11.79 1.20
CA VAL A 154 -20.24 -12.65 0.63
C VAL A 154 -18.90 -11.95 0.75
N GLU A 155 -17.96 -12.59 1.45
CA GLU A 155 -16.60 -12.06 1.65
C GLU A 155 -15.64 -12.53 0.55
N TYR A 156 -14.91 -11.59 -0.04
CA TYR A 156 -13.86 -11.85 -1.02
C TYR A 156 -12.56 -11.11 -0.65
N PRO A 157 -11.36 -11.71 -0.88
CA PRO A 157 -11.17 -13.13 -1.21
C PRO A 157 -11.55 -14.03 -0.04
N GLN A 158 -12.05 -15.23 -0.33
CA GLN A 158 -12.24 -16.22 0.74
C GLN A 158 -10.87 -16.48 1.39
N THR A 159 -10.75 -16.15 2.66
CA THR A 159 -9.55 -16.44 3.44
C THR A 159 -9.40 -17.95 3.53
N LYS A 160 -8.44 -18.50 2.78
CA LYS A 160 -7.97 -19.86 3.06
C LYS A 160 -7.44 -19.84 4.48
N ASP A 161 -7.91 -20.77 5.31
CA ASP A 161 -7.49 -20.85 6.71
C ASP A 161 -5.99 -20.69 6.83
N SER A 162 -5.54 -19.58 7.39
CA SER A 162 -4.11 -19.25 7.59
C SER A 162 -3.37 -20.37 8.34
N PHE A 163 -4.11 -21.16 9.11
CA PHE A 163 -3.60 -22.31 9.84
C PHE A 163 -3.22 -23.46 8.90
N SER A 164 -4.01 -23.74 7.87
CA SER A 164 -3.70 -24.78 6.88
C SER A 164 -2.52 -24.41 5.98
N GLU A 165 -2.30 -23.12 5.70
CA GLU A 165 -1.11 -22.66 4.97
C GLU A 165 0.15 -22.69 5.84
N LEU A 166 0.03 -22.43 7.16
CA LEU A 166 1.17 -22.56 8.07
C LEU A 166 1.67 -24.02 8.12
N PHE A 167 0.77 -25.01 8.19
CA PHE A 167 1.14 -26.42 8.13
C PHE A 167 1.74 -26.83 6.79
N LYS A 168 1.20 -26.34 5.66
CA LYS A 168 1.79 -26.61 4.34
C LYS A 168 3.19 -26.00 4.18
N LYS A 169 3.44 -24.81 4.75
CA LYS A 169 4.79 -24.22 4.80
C LYS A 169 5.74 -25.03 5.71
N THR A 170 5.24 -25.60 6.79
CA THR A 170 6.04 -26.44 7.69
C THR A 170 6.45 -27.73 6.99
N ASP A 171 5.51 -28.40 6.27
CA ASP A 171 5.83 -29.59 5.49
C ASP A 171 6.82 -29.32 4.36
N SER A 172 6.71 -28.19 3.66
CA SER A 172 7.69 -27.80 2.63
C SER A 172 9.08 -27.52 3.20
N ASN A 173 9.15 -26.94 4.40
CA ASN A 173 10.42 -26.71 5.10
C ASN A 173 11.05 -28.03 5.61
N ILE A 174 10.23 -28.96 6.07
CA ILE A 174 10.70 -30.31 6.48
C ILE A 174 11.26 -31.06 5.25
N GLN A 175 10.55 -31.06 4.13
CA GLN A 175 11.03 -31.66 2.89
C GLN A 175 12.33 -31.01 2.39
N THR A 176 12.46 -29.70 2.52
CA THR A 176 13.69 -28.97 2.17
C THR A 176 14.84 -29.34 3.10
N ILE A 177 14.61 -29.51 4.40
CA ILE A 177 15.62 -29.95 5.37
C ILE A 177 16.03 -31.40 5.12
N GLU A 178 15.09 -32.30 4.77
CA GLU A 178 15.39 -33.67 4.39
C GLU A 178 16.23 -33.73 3.11
N LEU A 179 15.88 -32.95 2.09
CA LEU A 179 16.66 -32.84 0.86
C LEU A 179 18.08 -32.30 1.08
N LEU A 180 18.22 -31.33 1.97
CA LEU A 180 19.54 -30.77 2.36
C LEU A 180 20.38 -31.82 3.13
N ARG A 181 19.77 -32.67 3.92
CA ARG A 181 20.46 -33.78 4.63
C ARG A 181 20.98 -34.87 3.67
N GLU A 182 20.29 -35.07 2.53
CA GLU A 182 20.76 -36.03 1.51
C GLU A 182 21.93 -35.47 0.68
N ILE A 183 22.01 -34.15 0.52
CA ILE A 183 22.98 -33.49 -0.38
C ILE A 183 24.24 -33.03 0.38
N LEU A 184 24.14 -32.70 1.65
CA LEU A 184 25.24 -32.16 2.47
C LEU A 184 25.91 -33.25 3.32
N PRO A 185 27.24 -33.15 3.54
CA PRO A 185 27.96 -34.06 4.43
C PRO A 185 27.39 -34.03 5.86
N GLN A 186 27.21 -35.20 6.47
CA GLN A 186 26.63 -35.35 7.80
C GLN A 186 27.38 -34.58 8.90
N GLU A 187 28.65 -34.30 8.69
CA GLU A 187 29.53 -33.55 9.60
C GLU A 187 29.05 -32.11 9.90
N LEU A 188 28.15 -31.56 9.08
CA LEU A 188 27.56 -30.22 9.25
C LEU A 188 26.36 -30.17 10.20
N PHE A 189 25.81 -31.32 10.59
CA PHE A 189 24.61 -31.43 11.41
C PHE A 189 24.89 -31.91 12.86
N ASP A 190 26.13 -32.28 13.15
CA ASP A 190 26.55 -32.83 14.44
C ASP A 190 27.29 -31.82 15.36
N GLN A 191 27.04 -30.49 15.15
CA GLN A 191 27.57 -29.42 16.04
C GLN A 191 26.49 -28.81 16.92
#